data_9366cf66640aa8545c761e766a82bbf1
#
_entry.id   9366cf66640aa8545c761e766a82bbf1
#
_cell.length_a   1.000
_cell.length_b   1.000
_cell.length_c   1.000
_cell.angle_alpha   90.00
_cell.angle_beta   90.00
_cell.angle_gamma   90.00
#
_symmetry.space_group_name_H-M   'P 1'
#
loop_
_entity.id
_entity.type
_entity.pdbx_description
1 polymer ?
#
loop_
_entity_poly.entity_id
_entity_poly.type
_entity_poly.pdbx_seq_one_letter_code
_entity_poly.pdbx_strand_id
1 'polypeptide(L)'
;MEILFTVISFLLLFALGITPILLFKKLNVTKFKFLMFLGLGIVITAIILLIMGWWSSKSTEILLSQNGFNFDSMDEQERYANVAKKNLEQVKNLENSRNGIGWPAKVIMIYPFYLAYILLVYLVMILTKKTKMNELH
;
A
#
# COMPACT_ATOMS: atom_id res chain seq x y z
N MET A 1 -11.43 -1.12 16.70
CA MET A 1 -11.50 -0.96 15.23
C MET A 1 -10.20 -0.42 14.63
N GLU A 2 -9.58 0.62 15.19
CA GLU A 2 -8.30 1.17 14.70
C GLU A 2 -7.19 0.13 14.56
N ILE A 3 -7.04 -0.75 15.57
CA ILE A 3 -6.05 -1.84 15.54
C ILE A 3 -6.26 -2.74 14.33
N LEU A 4 -7.51 -3.08 14.01
CA LEU A 4 -7.83 -3.94 12.86
C LEU A 4 -7.46 -3.26 11.54
N PHE A 5 -7.73 -1.96 11.39
CA PHE A 5 -7.35 -1.20 10.19
C PHE A 5 -5.83 -1.11 10.04
N THR A 6 -5.11 -0.90 11.16
CA THR A 6 -3.65 -0.88 11.18
C THR A 6 -3.08 -2.24 10.78
N VAL A 7 -3.60 -3.34 11.34
CA VAL A 7 -3.14 -4.70 11.00
C VAL A 7 -3.34 -5.02 9.52
N ILE A 8 -4.51 -4.68 8.95
CA ILE A 8 -4.76 -4.90 7.51
C ILE A 8 -3.80 -4.08 6.65
N SER A 9 -3.53 -2.83 7.02
CA SER A 9 -2.57 -1.98 6.30
C SER A 9 -1.15 -2.55 6.34
N PHE A 10 -0.71 -3.08 7.48
CA PHE A 10 0.57 -3.77 7.61
C PHE A 10 0.64 -5.05 6.78
N LEU A 11 -0.43 -5.85 6.76
CA LEU A 11 -0.49 -7.07 5.93
C LEU A 11 -0.38 -6.75 4.44
N LEU A 12 -1.05 -5.70 3.96
CA LEU A 12 -0.96 -5.25 2.58
C LEU A 12 0.45 -4.75 2.23
N LEU A 13 1.08 -3.99 3.13
CA LEU A 13 2.45 -3.51 2.96
C LEU A 13 3.46 -4.67 2.94
N PHE A 14 3.27 -5.67 3.80
CA PHE A 14 4.07 -6.87 3.84
C PHE A 14 3.90 -7.71 2.56
N ALA A 15 2.65 -7.86 2.07
CA ALA A 15 2.37 -8.51 0.80
C ALA A 15 3.08 -7.81 -0.36
N LEU A 16 3.07 -6.46 -0.37
CA LEU A 16 3.78 -5.66 -1.36
C LEU A 16 5.29 -5.95 -1.34
N GLY A 17 5.91 -5.98 -0.16
CA GLY A 17 7.34 -6.25 0.01
C GLY A 17 7.76 -7.66 -0.41
N ILE A 18 6.94 -8.68 -0.12
CA ILE A 18 7.26 -10.09 -0.42
C ILE A 18 6.97 -10.47 -1.88
N THR A 19 6.00 -9.84 -2.51
CA THR A 19 5.54 -10.19 -3.88
C THR A 19 6.69 -10.38 -4.89
N PRO A 20 7.66 -9.46 -5.07
CA PRO A 20 8.71 -9.65 -6.06
C PRO A 20 9.64 -10.81 -5.72
N ILE A 21 9.86 -11.11 -4.45
CA ILE A 21 10.71 -12.25 -4.01
C ILE A 21 10.02 -13.58 -4.37
N LEU A 22 8.73 -13.69 -4.07
CA LEU A 22 7.94 -14.89 -4.41
C LEU A 22 7.83 -15.07 -5.93
N LEU A 23 7.60 -13.97 -6.65
CA LEU A 23 7.51 -13.99 -8.10
C LEU A 23 8.83 -14.46 -8.74
N PHE A 24 9.98 -13.96 -8.26
CA PHE A 24 11.29 -14.38 -8.72
C PHE A 24 11.51 -15.88 -8.51
N LYS A 25 11.16 -16.42 -7.33
CA LYS A 25 11.29 -17.85 -7.04
C LYS A 25 10.40 -18.71 -7.95
N LYS A 26 9.16 -18.28 -8.20
CA LYS A 26 8.19 -19.01 -9.02
C LYS A 26 8.57 -19.04 -10.51
N LEU A 27 9.17 -17.97 -11.03
CA LEU A 27 9.56 -17.83 -12.45
C LEU A 27 10.93 -18.46 -12.80
N ASN A 28 11.47 -19.33 -11.96
CA ASN A 28 12.85 -19.82 -12.09
C ASN A 28 13.16 -20.64 -13.36
N VAL A 29 12.14 -21.01 -14.16
CA VAL A 29 12.23 -22.03 -15.23
C VAL A 29 12.12 -21.47 -16.65
N THR A 30 11.85 -20.17 -16.85
CA THR A 30 11.54 -19.61 -18.20
C THR A 30 12.70 -18.88 -18.87
N LYS A 31 12.82 -19.05 -20.22
CA LYS A 31 13.82 -18.34 -21.05
C LYS A 31 13.66 -16.81 -21.01
N PHE A 32 12.43 -16.31 -20.86
CA PHE A 32 12.08 -14.88 -20.80
C PHE A 32 11.88 -14.37 -19.36
N LYS A 33 12.65 -14.92 -18.43
CA LYS A 33 12.48 -14.69 -16.99
C LYS A 33 12.37 -13.21 -16.59
N PHE A 34 13.24 -12.36 -17.14
CA PHE A 34 13.24 -10.93 -16.81
C PHE A 34 11.97 -10.23 -17.26
N LEU A 35 11.55 -10.44 -18.51
CA LEU A 35 10.37 -9.78 -19.06
C LEU A 35 9.09 -10.22 -18.36
N MET A 36 8.96 -11.52 -18.08
CA MET A 36 7.81 -12.06 -17.33
C MET A 36 7.81 -11.59 -15.88
N PHE A 37 8.97 -11.53 -15.24
CA PHE A 37 9.11 -11.01 -13.89
C PHE A 37 8.68 -9.53 -13.82
N LEU A 38 9.18 -8.71 -14.75
CA LEU A 38 8.85 -7.30 -14.82
C LEU A 38 7.37 -7.08 -15.12
N GLY A 39 6.83 -7.75 -16.16
CA GLY A 39 5.43 -7.59 -16.56
C GLY A 39 4.45 -8.03 -15.47
N LEU A 40 4.61 -9.24 -14.93
CA LEU A 40 3.78 -9.74 -13.83
C LEU A 40 3.99 -8.94 -12.54
N GLY A 41 5.23 -8.54 -12.26
CA GLY A 41 5.55 -7.68 -11.14
C GLY A 41 4.79 -6.35 -11.20
N ILE A 42 4.81 -5.66 -12.34
CA ILE A 42 4.08 -4.41 -12.57
C ILE A 42 2.58 -4.60 -12.34
N VAL A 43 1.99 -5.63 -12.95
CA VAL A 43 0.53 -5.86 -12.86
C VAL A 43 0.10 -6.21 -11.43
N ILE A 44 0.76 -7.18 -10.79
CA ILE A 44 0.39 -7.62 -9.44
C ILE A 44 0.56 -6.47 -8.43
N THR A 45 1.65 -5.73 -8.53
CA THR A 45 1.90 -4.62 -7.60
C THR A 45 0.97 -3.44 -7.84
N ALA A 46 0.59 -3.16 -9.08
CA ALA A 46 -0.44 -2.16 -9.37
C ALA A 46 -1.77 -2.53 -8.68
N ILE A 47 -2.18 -3.79 -8.76
CA ILE A 47 -3.41 -4.27 -8.09
C ILE A 47 -3.29 -4.10 -6.57
N ILE A 48 -2.18 -4.49 -5.95
CA ILE A 48 -1.98 -4.35 -4.50
C ILE A 48 -2.01 -2.88 -4.09
N LEU A 49 -1.35 -1.99 -4.83
CA LEU A 49 -1.33 -0.56 -4.54
C LEU A 49 -2.72 0.09 -4.69
N LEU A 50 -3.50 -0.33 -5.68
CA LEU A 50 -4.89 0.12 -5.83
C LEU A 50 -5.76 -0.32 -4.64
N ILE A 51 -5.61 -1.58 -4.19
CA ILE A 51 -6.30 -2.08 -2.99
C ILE A 51 -5.88 -1.31 -1.75
N MET A 52 -4.59 -1.03 -1.56
CA MET A 52 -4.08 -0.25 -0.44
C MET A 52 -4.64 1.17 -0.43
N GLY A 53 -4.65 1.84 -1.58
CA GLY A 53 -5.17 3.19 -1.71
C GLY A 53 -6.67 3.26 -1.40
N TRP A 54 -7.45 2.34 -1.99
CA TRP A 54 -8.87 2.21 -1.71
C TRP A 54 -9.14 1.91 -0.23
N TRP A 55 -8.40 0.95 0.35
CA TRP A 55 -8.50 0.59 1.77
C TRP A 55 -8.21 1.77 2.69
N SER A 56 -7.12 2.52 2.42
CA SER A 56 -6.77 3.71 3.19
C SER A 56 -7.89 4.75 3.20
N SER A 57 -8.53 4.99 2.05
CA SER A 57 -9.66 5.91 1.96
C SER A 57 -10.88 5.41 2.75
N LYS A 58 -11.24 4.13 2.56
CA LYS A 58 -12.40 3.53 3.23
C LYS A 58 -12.22 3.41 4.74
N SER A 59 -11.05 3.03 5.22
CA SER A 59 -10.76 2.98 6.65
C SER A 59 -10.89 4.35 7.32
N THR A 60 -10.39 5.41 6.67
CA THR A 60 -10.53 6.78 7.16
C THR A 60 -12.00 7.22 7.23
N GLU A 61 -12.79 6.91 6.22
CA GLU A 61 -14.23 7.22 6.18
C GLU A 61 -14.98 6.50 7.30
N ILE A 62 -14.71 5.22 7.53
CA ILE A 62 -15.33 4.44 8.61
C ILE A 62 -14.94 5.01 9.99
N LEU A 63 -13.66 5.35 10.20
CA LEU A 63 -13.19 5.92 11.45
C LEU A 63 -13.82 7.29 11.74
N LEU A 64 -13.98 8.14 10.73
CA LEU A 64 -14.68 9.42 10.85
C LEU A 64 -16.14 9.22 11.26
N SER A 65 -16.86 8.31 10.56
CA SER A 65 -18.26 7.97 10.88
C SER A 65 -18.42 7.44 12.31
N GLN A 66 -17.53 6.56 12.76
CA GLN A 66 -17.56 6.01 14.12
C GLN A 66 -17.33 7.07 15.22
N ASN A 67 -16.59 8.12 14.90
CA ASN A 67 -16.35 9.24 15.81
C ASN A 67 -17.44 10.31 15.75
N GLY A 68 -18.53 10.09 15.02
CA GLY A 68 -19.66 10.99 14.94
C GLY A 68 -19.49 12.15 13.96
N PHE A 69 -18.52 12.05 13.03
CA PHE A 69 -18.34 13.07 12.00
C PHE A 69 -19.50 13.07 11.01
N ASN A 70 -20.10 14.24 10.78
CA ASN A 70 -21.21 14.40 9.85
C ASN A 70 -20.67 14.79 8.45
N PHE A 71 -20.85 13.91 7.47
CA PHE A 71 -20.40 14.12 6.09
C PHE A 71 -21.34 15.01 5.27
N ASP A 72 -22.60 15.14 5.68
CA ASP A 72 -23.64 15.79 4.90
C ASP A 72 -23.70 17.30 5.12
N SER A 73 -23.06 17.80 6.18
CA SER A 73 -23.03 19.23 6.49
C SER A 73 -21.87 19.95 5.82
N MET A 74 -22.15 21.12 5.24
CA MET A 74 -21.14 22.04 4.73
C MET A 74 -20.54 22.93 5.83
N ASP A 75 -21.26 23.10 6.97
CA ASP A 75 -20.79 23.89 8.09
C ASP A 75 -19.81 23.08 8.96
N GLU A 76 -18.68 23.70 9.29
CA GLU A 76 -17.66 23.08 10.13
C GLU A 76 -18.20 22.75 11.52
N GLN A 77 -19.01 23.63 12.13
CA GLN A 77 -19.56 23.40 13.45
C GLN A 77 -20.51 22.20 13.50
N GLU A 78 -21.35 22.05 12.48
CA GLU A 78 -22.27 20.92 12.36
C GLU A 78 -21.55 19.61 12.06
N ARG A 79 -20.45 19.63 11.29
CA ARG A 79 -19.65 18.42 11.00
C ARG A 79 -19.09 17.79 12.26
N TYR A 80 -18.71 18.60 13.24
CA TYR A 80 -18.13 18.14 14.51
C TYR A 80 -19.12 18.11 15.69
N ALA A 81 -20.39 18.46 15.49
CA ALA A 81 -21.37 18.57 16.57
C ALA A 81 -21.49 17.30 17.42
N ASN A 82 -21.38 16.13 16.81
CA ASN A 82 -21.50 14.84 17.47
C ASN A 82 -20.12 14.21 17.84
N VAL A 83 -19.03 14.92 17.60
CA VAL A 83 -17.68 14.43 17.91
C VAL A 83 -17.35 14.72 19.38
N ALA A 84 -16.96 13.68 20.12
CA ALA A 84 -16.52 13.85 21.50
C ALA A 84 -15.27 14.74 21.56
N LYS A 85 -15.23 15.71 22.52
CA LYS A 85 -14.12 16.67 22.67
C LYS A 85 -12.74 16.01 22.71
N LYS A 86 -12.62 14.84 23.35
CA LYS A 86 -11.37 14.07 23.44
C LYS A 86 -10.86 13.54 22.09
N ASN A 87 -11.77 13.35 21.10
CA ASN A 87 -11.45 12.79 19.79
C ASN A 87 -11.35 13.86 18.70
N LEU A 88 -11.56 15.12 19.03
CA LEU A 88 -11.69 16.22 18.07
C LEU A 88 -10.40 16.41 17.25
N GLU A 89 -9.25 16.34 17.88
CA GLU A 89 -7.96 16.46 17.20
C GLU A 89 -7.70 15.27 16.24
N GLN A 90 -8.03 14.07 16.69
CA GLN A 90 -7.92 12.87 15.87
C GLN A 90 -8.85 12.93 14.65
N VAL A 91 -10.09 13.37 14.84
CA VAL A 91 -11.07 13.52 13.74
C VAL A 91 -10.61 14.57 12.74
N LYS A 92 -10.06 15.71 13.20
CA LYS A 92 -9.48 16.73 12.31
C LYS A 92 -8.32 16.18 11.48
N ASN A 93 -7.43 15.40 12.08
CA ASN A 93 -6.32 14.77 11.38
C ASN A 93 -6.82 13.76 10.33
N LEU A 94 -7.85 12.98 10.65
CA LEU A 94 -8.48 12.04 9.71
C LEU A 94 -9.18 12.79 8.55
N GLU A 95 -9.89 13.87 8.83
CA GLU A 95 -10.51 14.71 7.80
C GLU A 95 -9.46 15.34 6.88
N ASN A 96 -8.38 15.89 7.43
CA ASN A 96 -7.27 16.41 6.63
C ASN A 96 -6.62 15.33 5.75
N SER A 97 -6.49 14.11 6.27
CA SER A 97 -5.99 12.98 5.49
C SER A 97 -6.95 12.57 4.36
N ARG A 98 -8.26 12.71 4.57
CA ARG A 98 -9.30 12.45 3.56
C ARG A 98 -9.34 13.53 2.48
N ASN A 99 -9.32 14.80 2.89
CA ASN A 99 -9.44 15.97 2.01
C ASN A 99 -8.12 16.33 1.30
N GLY A 100 -7.01 15.69 1.68
CA GLY A 100 -5.70 15.86 1.05
C GLY A 100 -5.62 15.22 -0.35
N ILE A 101 -4.41 14.88 -0.76
CA ILE A 101 -4.18 14.20 -2.06
C ILE A 101 -4.99 12.91 -2.09
N GLY A 102 -5.89 12.78 -3.07
CA GLY A 102 -6.73 11.60 -3.26
C GLY A 102 -5.91 10.31 -3.37
N TRP A 103 -6.49 9.19 -2.94
CA TRP A 103 -5.80 7.89 -2.94
C TRP A 103 -5.23 7.48 -4.32
N PRO A 104 -5.84 7.76 -5.49
CA PRO A 104 -5.24 7.44 -6.78
C PRO A 104 -3.92 8.18 -7.02
N ALA A 105 -3.86 9.46 -6.66
CA ALA A 105 -2.64 10.25 -6.80
C ALA A 105 -1.52 9.76 -5.87
N LYS A 106 -1.85 9.36 -4.63
CA LYS A 106 -0.88 8.72 -3.70
C LYS A 106 -0.28 7.45 -4.29
N VAL A 107 -1.09 6.60 -4.93
CA VAL A 107 -0.62 5.39 -5.60
C VAL A 107 0.31 5.73 -6.76
N ILE A 108 -0.04 6.70 -7.60
CA ILE A 108 0.80 7.13 -8.74
C ILE A 108 2.15 7.67 -8.24
N MET A 109 2.18 8.42 -7.15
CA MET A 109 3.43 8.95 -6.58
C MET A 109 4.35 7.87 -6.01
N ILE A 110 3.80 6.80 -5.43
CA ILE A 110 4.59 5.71 -4.83
C ILE A 110 5.11 4.74 -5.91
N TYR A 111 4.38 4.59 -7.00
CA TYR A 111 4.63 3.56 -8.01
C TYR A 111 6.04 3.60 -8.63
N PRO A 112 6.63 4.75 -9.00
CA PRO A 112 8.00 4.80 -9.52
C PRO A 112 9.05 4.27 -8.55
N PHE A 113 8.92 4.59 -7.26
CA PHE A 113 9.82 4.08 -6.21
C PHE A 113 9.70 2.58 -6.05
N TYR A 114 8.49 2.06 -6.20
CA TYR A 114 8.26 0.63 -6.13
C TYR A 114 8.80 -0.13 -7.36
N LEU A 115 8.75 0.48 -8.54
CA LEU A 115 9.42 -0.09 -9.73
C LEU A 115 10.94 -0.21 -9.52
N ALA A 116 11.57 0.80 -8.95
CA ALA A 116 12.99 0.73 -8.59
C ALA A 116 13.26 -0.42 -7.60
N TYR A 117 12.38 -0.63 -6.61
CA TYR A 117 12.47 -1.74 -5.66
C TYR A 117 12.36 -3.12 -6.37
N ILE A 118 11.43 -3.30 -7.29
CA ILE A 118 11.30 -4.55 -8.08
C ILE A 118 12.60 -4.87 -8.81
N LEU A 119 13.21 -3.88 -9.48
CA LEU A 119 14.46 -4.04 -10.19
C LEU A 119 15.62 -4.40 -9.25
N LEU A 120 15.69 -3.74 -8.10
CA LEU A 120 16.70 -4.01 -7.08
C LEU A 120 16.58 -5.45 -6.56
N VAL A 121 15.36 -5.90 -6.23
CA VAL A 121 15.11 -7.30 -5.80
C VAL A 121 15.56 -8.28 -6.87
N TYR A 122 15.26 -8.02 -8.14
CA TYR A 122 15.69 -8.87 -9.25
C TYR A 122 17.22 -8.99 -9.32
N LEU A 123 17.93 -7.87 -9.24
CA LEU A 123 19.41 -7.85 -9.26
C LEU A 123 20.01 -8.62 -8.07
N VAL A 124 19.53 -8.36 -6.86
CA VAL A 124 20.00 -9.05 -5.65
C VAL A 124 19.78 -10.56 -5.76
N MET A 125 18.62 -11.00 -6.23
CA MET A 125 18.31 -12.42 -6.36
C MET A 125 19.14 -13.13 -7.44
N ILE A 126 19.54 -12.44 -8.52
CA ILE A 126 20.48 -13.01 -9.51
C ILE A 126 21.87 -13.12 -8.93
N LEU A 127 22.37 -12.08 -8.25
CA LEU A 127 23.70 -12.08 -7.66
C LEU A 127 23.84 -13.18 -6.61
N THR A 128 22.89 -13.32 -5.71
CA THR A 128 22.90 -14.38 -4.69
C THR A 128 22.85 -15.79 -5.30
N LYS A 129 22.11 -15.97 -6.41
CA LYS A 129 22.09 -17.26 -7.12
C LYS A 129 23.44 -17.56 -7.76
N LYS A 130 24.12 -16.57 -8.34
CA LYS A 130 25.44 -16.74 -8.99
C LYS A 130 26.50 -17.10 -7.96
N THR A 131 26.50 -16.46 -6.79
CA THR A 131 27.46 -16.76 -5.71
C THR A 131 27.32 -18.20 -5.22
N LYS A 132 26.09 -18.67 -4.97
CA LYS A 132 25.86 -20.07 -4.56
C LYS A 132 26.30 -21.09 -5.59
N MET A 133 26.26 -20.80 -6.88
CA MET A 133 26.75 -21.73 -7.92
C MET A 133 28.29 -21.79 -7.94
N ASN A 134 28.96 -20.67 -7.65
CA ASN A 134 30.42 -20.64 -7.61
C ASN A 134 31.03 -21.33 -6.37
N GLU A 135 30.28 -21.43 -5.28
CA GLU A 135 30.71 -22.13 -4.04
C GLU A 135 30.59 -23.67 -4.15
N LEU A 136 29.87 -24.17 -5.16
CA LEU A 136 29.63 -25.59 -5.38
C LEU A 136 30.60 -26.23 -6.42
N HIS A 137 31.50 -25.43 -6.97
CA HIS A 137 32.59 -25.86 -7.89
C HIS A 137 33.94 -25.55 -7.27
#